data_50afee67286e42a48507536019bf1d79
#
_entry.id   50afee67286e42a48507536019bf1d79
#
_cell.length_a   1.000
_cell.length_b   1.000
_cell.length_c   1.000
_cell.angle_alpha   90.00
_cell.angle_beta   90.00
_cell.angle_gamma   90.00
#
_symmetry.space_group_name_H-M   'P 1'
#
loop_
_entity.id
_entity.type
_entity.pdbx_description
1 polymer ?
#
loop_
_entity_poly.entity_id
_entity_poly.type
_entity_poly.pdbx_seq_one_letter_code
_entity_poly.pdbx_strand_id
1 'polypeptide(L)'
;MLFRILIILSIALIQKTGDNPGKRIIFTEDFEQSFLNLNHWNYELGDGCPNLCGWGNKEYQHYTKENVFVRDEKLVIKATKQGDQYFSGRITTKDKIEFQYGTVEVKAKLPKGLGVWPAIWMLGHDIDENYWPNCGEIDIMEYVGRMPGKIHTTLHTKDSYGISKNTKITTVEEIETGFHIYKMHWNESQIKFSIDDQEIYTFAPTEKTAEIWPFDKPFYLILNLAVGGYFGGFEVDDSILPQEFIIDYIKVYKDINL
;
A
#
# COMPACT_ATOMS: atom_id res chain seq x y z
N MET A 1 1.94 66.74 6.72
CA MET A 1 2.80 65.56 6.89
C MET A 1 1.95 64.45 7.50
N LEU A 2 1.30 63.63 6.65
CA LEU A 2 0.41 62.54 7.09
C LEU A 2 1.21 61.26 7.14
N PHE A 3 1.37 60.69 8.32
CA PHE A 3 1.92 59.34 8.52
C PHE A 3 0.83 58.31 8.22
N ARG A 4 1.02 57.50 7.16
CA ARG A 4 0.20 56.31 6.90
C ARG A 4 0.81 55.15 7.70
N ILE A 5 0.07 54.67 8.70
CA ILE A 5 0.39 53.45 9.43
C ILE A 5 -0.07 52.26 8.55
N LEU A 6 0.91 51.44 8.10
CA LEU A 6 0.64 50.19 7.40
C LEU A 6 0.41 49.13 8.46
N ILE A 7 -0.84 48.68 8.60
CA ILE A 7 -1.16 47.52 9.44
C ILE A 7 -0.92 46.27 8.58
N ILE A 8 0.15 45.54 8.86
CA ILE A 8 0.41 44.22 8.28
C ILE A 8 -0.44 43.23 9.06
N LEU A 9 -1.54 42.75 8.43
CA LEU A 9 -2.33 41.65 8.94
C LEU A 9 -1.61 40.36 8.61
N SER A 10 -0.91 39.77 9.59
CA SER A 10 -0.39 38.42 9.47
C SER A 10 -1.54 37.42 9.59
N ILE A 11 -1.98 36.87 8.45
CA ILE A 11 -2.89 35.74 8.42
C ILE A 11 -2.08 34.51 8.83
N ALA A 12 -2.24 34.10 10.09
CA ALA A 12 -1.76 32.80 10.52
C ALA A 12 -2.62 31.73 9.80
N LEU A 13 -2.02 31.01 8.85
CA LEU A 13 -2.60 29.78 8.32
C LEU A 13 -2.68 28.79 9.47
N ILE A 14 -3.84 28.61 10.05
CA ILE A 14 -4.13 27.49 10.94
C ILE A 14 -4.20 26.26 10.02
N GLN A 15 -3.11 25.52 9.93
CA GLN A 15 -3.16 24.14 9.44
C GLN A 15 -4.14 23.39 10.33
N LYS A 16 -5.28 23.00 9.77
CA LYS A 16 -6.16 22.03 10.39
C LYS A 16 -5.42 20.69 10.38
N THR A 17 -4.63 20.44 11.42
CA THR A 17 -4.23 19.08 11.78
C THR A 17 -5.54 18.37 12.16
N GLY A 18 -5.95 17.43 11.34
CA GLY A 18 -7.06 16.53 11.67
C GLY A 18 -6.62 15.62 12.80
N ASP A 19 -6.52 16.18 14.01
CA ASP A 19 -6.19 15.43 15.20
C ASP A 19 -7.35 14.47 15.51
N ASN A 20 -7.11 13.20 15.24
CA ASN A 20 -7.96 12.13 15.71
C ASN A 20 -7.67 11.99 17.22
N PRO A 21 -8.59 12.38 18.14
CA PRO A 21 -8.31 12.36 19.56
C PRO A 21 -7.91 10.94 19.99
N GLY A 22 -6.72 10.79 20.58
CA GLY A 22 -6.17 9.50 20.98
C GLY A 22 -5.16 8.88 19.99
N LYS A 23 -4.81 9.56 18.89
CA LYS A 23 -3.81 9.08 17.92
C LYS A 23 -2.77 10.15 17.62
N ARG A 24 -1.51 9.75 17.51
CA ARG A 24 -0.39 10.60 17.09
C ARG A 24 0.10 10.14 15.73
N ILE A 25 0.23 11.06 14.78
CA ILE A 25 0.90 10.79 13.51
C ILE A 25 2.39 10.52 13.79
N ILE A 26 2.90 9.39 13.31
CA ILE A 26 4.31 8.99 13.40
C ILE A 26 4.99 9.01 12.04
N PHE A 27 4.23 8.93 10.95
CA PHE A 27 4.72 9.07 9.59
C PHE A 27 3.63 9.65 8.70
N THR A 28 4.02 10.54 7.78
CA THR A 28 3.18 11.03 6.69
C THR A 28 3.99 11.12 5.41
N GLU A 29 3.38 10.75 4.31
CA GLU A 29 3.87 10.95 2.96
C GLU A 29 2.72 11.53 2.14
N ASP A 30 2.85 12.77 1.73
CA ASP A 30 1.84 13.55 1.00
C ASP A 30 2.30 13.90 -0.43
N PHE A 31 3.50 13.43 -0.80
CA PHE A 31 4.09 13.58 -2.12
C PHE A 31 4.16 15.04 -2.63
N GLU A 32 4.29 16.02 -1.73
CA GLU A 32 4.43 17.44 -2.09
C GLU A 32 5.71 17.73 -2.90
N GLN A 33 6.73 16.87 -2.82
CA GLN A 33 7.96 16.99 -3.60
C GLN A 33 7.71 16.47 -5.03
N SER A 34 8.39 17.06 -6.01
CA SER A 34 8.29 16.63 -7.42
C SER A 34 8.99 15.29 -7.73
N PHE A 35 9.51 14.61 -6.72
CA PHE A 35 10.24 13.34 -6.83
C PHE A 35 9.95 12.46 -5.62
N LEU A 36 10.17 11.15 -5.78
CA LEU A 36 10.04 10.19 -4.68
C LEU A 36 11.13 10.44 -3.61
N ASN A 37 10.73 10.58 -2.36
CA ASN A 37 11.66 10.80 -1.25
C ASN A 37 12.44 9.52 -0.94
N LEU A 38 13.69 9.45 -1.40
CA LEU A 38 14.55 8.29 -1.18
C LEU A 38 15.04 8.11 0.26
N ASN A 39 14.75 9.03 1.17
CA ASN A 39 14.95 8.78 2.61
C ASN A 39 13.84 7.89 3.19
N HIS A 40 12.68 7.83 2.53
CA HIS A 40 11.55 7.01 2.95
C HIS A 40 11.42 5.73 2.11
N TRP A 41 11.79 5.78 0.83
CA TRP A 41 11.48 4.75 -0.15
C TRP A 41 12.72 4.15 -0.81
N ASN A 42 12.64 2.88 -1.11
CA ASN A 42 13.52 2.15 -2.03
C ASN A 42 12.74 1.75 -3.27
N TYR A 43 13.41 1.67 -4.41
CA TYR A 43 12.89 0.98 -5.59
C TYR A 43 13.26 -0.50 -5.50
N GLU A 44 12.32 -1.38 -5.79
CA GLU A 44 12.58 -2.76 -6.12
C GLU A 44 12.49 -2.91 -7.65
N LEU A 45 13.55 -3.40 -8.29
CA LEU A 45 13.71 -3.33 -9.74
C LEU A 45 13.79 -4.73 -10.37
N GLY A 46 13.47 -4.78 -11.68
CA GLY A 46 13.56 -6.00 -12.47
C GLY A 46 12.32 -6.88 -12.35
N ASP A 47 12.51 -8.14 -12.65
CA ASP A 47 11.46 -9.18 -12.63
C ASP A 47 11.60 -10.16 -11.43
N GLY A 48 12.45 -9.82 -10.47
CA GLY A 48 12.75 -10.65 -9.30
C GLY A 48 13.79 -11.73 -9.53
N CYS A 49 14.24 -11.95 -10.76
CA CYS A 49 15.30 -12.93 -11.04
C CYS A 49 16.68 -12.48 -10.51
N PRO A 50 17.58 -13.41 -10.12
CA PRO A 50 17.41 -14.87 -10.18
C PRO A 50 16.69 -15.48 -8.97
N ASN A 51 16.45 -14.72 -7.89
CA ASN A 51 16.02 -15.29 -6.61
C ASN A 51 14.51 -15.53 -6.55
N LEU A 52 13.71 -14.66 -7.19
CA LEU A 52 12.26 -14.69 -7.12
C LEU A 52 11.65 -14.33 -8.48
N CYS A 53 12.01 -15.07 -9.54
CA CYS A 53 11.57 -14.76 -10.90
C CYS A 53 10.04 -14.64 -11.04
N GLY A 54 9.57 -13.60 -11.75
CA GLY A 54 8.16 -13.23 -11.82
C GLY A 54 7.59 -12.87 -10.44
N TRP A 55 8.46 -12.38 -9.54
CA TRP A 55 8.14 -12.00 -8.15
C TRP A 55 7.43 -13.12 -7.37
N GLY A 56 7.73 -14.39 -7.72
CA GLY A 56 7.13 -15.58 -7.11
C GLY A 56 5.73 -15.92 -7.62
N ASN A 57 5.10 -15.06 -8.40
CA ASN A 57 3.70 -15.15 -8.84
C ASN A 57 3.55 -15.30 -10.36
N LYS A 58 4.65 -15.51 -11.11
CA LYS A 58 4.68 -15.46 -12.58
C LYS A 58 4.15 -14.16 -13.15
N GLU A 59 4.41 -13.06 -12.47
CA GLU A 59 4.11 -11.72 -12.94
C GLU A 59 4.92 -11.39 -14.20
N TYR A 60 4.36 -10.54 -15.08
CA TYR A 60 4.92 -10.30 -16.41
C TYR A 60 5.82 -9.07 -16.49
N GLN A 61 5.66 -8.11 -15.58
CA GLN A 61 6.35 -6.84 -15.65
C GLN A 61 7.79 -6.89 -15.14
N HIS A 62 8.60 -6.01 -15.70
CA HIS A 62 9.83 -5.52 -15.09
C HIS A 62 9.52 -4.24 -14.33
N TYR A 63 9.87 -4.16 -13.07
CA TYR A 63 9.76 -2.94 -12.29
C TYR A 63 10.93 -2.01 -12.60
N THR A 64 10.62 -0.74 -12.86
CA THR A 64 11.60 0.29 -13.22
C THR A 64 11.34 1.57 -12.44
N LYS A 65 12.38 2.43 -12.35
CA LYS A 65 12.26 3.74 -11.69
C LYS A 65 11.36 4.69 -12.47
N GLU A 66 11.40 4.60 -13.79
CA GLU A 66 10.67 5.46 -14.71
C GLU A 66 9.14 5.27 -14.62
N ASN A 67 8.73 4.13 -14.10
CA ASN A 67 7.33 3.78 -13.89
C ASN A 67 6.81 4.22 -12.50
N VAL A 68 7.65 4.92 -11.71
CA VAL A 68 7.28 5.49 -10.40
C VAL A 68 7.69 6.95 -10.37
N PHE A 69 6.73 7.86 -10.28
CA PHE A 69 6.99 9.29 -10.28
C PHE A 69 5.92 10.06 -9.50
N VAL A 70 6.21 11.30 -9.15
CA VAL A 70 5.25 12.21 -8.53
C VAL A 70 4.68 13.15 -9.61
N ARG A 71 3.36 13.29 -9.60
CA ARG A 71 2.62 14.20 -10.48
C ARG A 71 1.42 14.76 -9.72
N ASP A 72 1.26 16.09 -9.74
CA ASP A 72 0.16 16.79 -9.08
C ASP A 72 0.05 16.41 -7.59
N GLU A 73 1.18 16.42 -6.88
CA GLU A 73 1.30 16.05 -5.45
C GLU A 73 0.75 14.65 -5.15
N LYS A 74 0.93 13.71 -6.07
CA LYS A 74 0.52 12.31 -5.92
C LYS A 74 1.59 11.38 -6.46
N LEU A 75 1.80 10.28 -5.77
CA LEU A 75 2.60 9.20 -6.32
C LEU A 75 1.81 8.48 -7.41
N VAL A 76 2.46 8.26 -8.53
CA VAL A 76 1.94 7.48 -9.66
C VAL A 76 2.83 6.26 -9.88
N ILE A 77 2.25 5.08 -9.80
CA ILE A 77 2.84 3.83 -10.25
C ILE A 77 2.14 3.45 -11.55
N LYS A 78 2.91 3.40 -12.65
CA LYS A 78 2.35 3.30 -14.00
C LYS A 78 2.73 1.97 -14.66
N ALA A 79 1.74 1.18 -15.04
CA ALA A 79 1.95 0.00 -15.89
C ALA A 79 1.92 0.42 -17.37
N THR A 80 2.92 -0.03 -18.11
CA THR A 80 3.08 0.25 -19.55
C THR A 80 3.50 -1.01 -20.30
N LYS A 81 3.32 -1.01 -21.63
CA LYS A 81 3.83 -2.05 -22.53
C LYS A 81 4.70 -1.42 -23.62
N GLN A 82 5.84 -2.02 -23.90
CA GLN A 82 6.72 -1.65 -25.00
C GLN A 82 7.12 -2.93 -25.76
N GLY A 83 6.67 -3.08 -26.99
CA GLY A 83 6.77 -4.36 -27.70
C GLY A 83 6.03 -5.45 -26.93
N ASP A 84 6.71 -6.54 -26.64
CA ASP A 84 6.15 -7.68 -25.87
C ASP A 84 6.43 -7.60 -24.36
N GLN A 85 7.10 -6.54 -23.90
CA GLN A 85 7.52 -6.39 -22.51
C GLN A 85 6.61 -5.43 -21.75
N TYR A 86 6.18 -5.85 -20.55
CA TYR A 86 5.48 -5.01 -19.59
C TYR A 86 6.48 -4.36 -18.63
N PHE A 87 6.20 -3.11 -18.26
CA PHE A 87 6.95 -2.35 -17.28
C PHE A 87 5.99 -1.76 -16.24
N SER A 88 6.43 -1.69 -15.00
CA SER A 88 5.65 -1.10 -13.91
C SER A 88 6.57 -0.61 -12.79
N GLY A 89 5.99 -0.32 -11.61
CA GLY A 89 6.72 0.16 -10.45
C GLY A 89 6.43 -0.62 -9.18
N ARG A 90 7.46 -0.75 -8.34
CA ARG A 90 7.39 -1.28 -6.99
C ARG A 90 8.34 -0.52 -6.08
N ILE A 91 7.83 -0.06 -4.95
CA ILE A 91 8.60 0.67 -3.93
C ILE A 91 8.32 0.11 -2.56
N THR A 92 9.29 0.26 -1.67
CA THR A 92 9.21 -0.25 -0.30
C THR A 92 9.86 0.71 0.69
N THR A 93 9.37 0.70 1.93
CA THR A 93 9.99 1.45 3.04
C THR A 93 10.99 0.60 3.84
N LYS A 94 11.35 -0.61 3.38
CA LYS A 94 12.28 -1.52 4.06
C LYS A 94 13.56 -0.79 4.48
N ASP A 95 14.01 -1.01 5.72
CA ASP A 95 15.23 -0.42 6.33
C ASP A 95 15.21 1.11 6.43
N LYS A 96 14.05 1.75 6.24
CA LYS A 96 13.88 3.21 6.33
C LYS A 96 12.75 3.61 7.25
N ILE A 97 11.53 3.17 6.94
CA ILE A 97 10.33 3.43 7.73
C ILE A 97 9.67 2.10 8.05
N GLU A 98 9.79 1.70 9.28
CA GLU A 98 9.20 0.49 9.84
C GLU A 98 8.43 0.85 11.11
N PHE A 99 7.34 0.16 11.35
CA PHE A 99 6.54 0.43 12.55
C PHE A 99 5.85 -0.83 13.02
N GLN A 100 5.60 -0.88 14.32
CA GLN A 100 4.85 -1.94 14.98
C GLN A 100 3.64 -1.32 15.64
N TYR A 101 2.45 -1.87 15.36
CA TYR A 101 1.15 -1.42 15.83
C TYR A 101 0.76 0.01 15.41
N GLY A 102 -0.52 0.30 15.48
CA GLY A 102 -1.09 1.58 15.11
C GLY A 102 -2.03 1.47 13.91
N THR A 103 -2.18 2.55 13.19
CA THR A 103 -3.07 2.62 12.02
C THR A 103 -2.27 3.06 10.81
N VAL A 104 -2.36 2.29 9.73
CA VAL A 104 -1.92 2.68 8.39
C VAL A 104 -3.16 3.12 7.61
N GLU A 105 -3.08 4.29 7.00
CA GLU A 105 -4.12 4.86 6.16
C GLU A 105 -3.50 5.28 4.83
N VAL A 106 -4.02 4.74 3.74
CA VAL A 106 -3.59 5.06 2.38
C VAL A 106 -4.78 5.50 1.56
N LYS A 107 -4.72 6.70 0.99
CA LYS A 107 -5.72 7.18 0.05
C LYS A 107 -5.22 6.98 -1.37
N ALA A 108 -5.91 6.14 -2.13
CA ALA A 108 -5.47 5.74 -3.45
C ALA A 108 -6.63 5.56 -4.43
N LYS A 109 -6.30 5.71 -5.73
CA LYS A 109 -7.17 5.43 -6.87
C LYS A 109 -6.61 4.24 -7.64
N LEU A 110 -7.46 3.26 -7.89
CA LEU A 110 -7.09 2.02 -8.54
C LEU A 110 -7.04 2.15 -10.08
N PRO A 111 -6.14 1.41 -10.75
CA PRO A 111 -6.24 1.13 -12.18
C PRO A 111 -7.42 0.20 -12.46
N LYS A 112 -7.81 0.08 -13.74
CA LYS A 112 -8.90 -0.82 -14.16
C LYS A 112 -8.48 -1.71 -15.31
N GLY A 113 -9.21 -2.81 -15.47
CA GLY A 113 -9.14 -3.68 -16.63
C GLY A 113 -8.31 -4.94 -16.43
N LEU A 114 -8.46 -5.87 -17.35
CA LEU A 114 -7.93 -7.22 -17.25
C LEU A 114 -6.39 -7.23 -17.23
N GLY A 115 -5.83 -7.90 -16.23
CA GLY A 115 -4.39 -8.08 -16.07
C GLY A 115 -3.71 -7.13 -15.09
N VAL A 116 -4.39 -6.06 -14.59
CA VAL A 116 -3.80 -5.19 -13.55
C VAL A 116 -3.97 -5.80 -12.16
N TRP A 117 -2.95 -5.61 -11.31
CA TRP A 117 -2.94 -6.05 -9.92
C TRP A 117 -2.15 -5.05 -9.05
N PRO A 118 -2.80 -3.94 -8.62
CA PRO A 118 -2.24 -3.04 -7.62
C PRO A 118 -2.33 -3.65 -6.22
N ALA A 119 -1.34 -3.36 -5.36
CA ALA A 119 -1.33 -3.77 -3.96
C ALA A 119 -0.77 -2.70 -3.02
N ILE A 120 -1.35 -2.64 -1.83
CA ILE A 120 -0.88 -1.93 -0.63
C ILE A 120 -0.71 -3.00 0.43
N TRP A 121 0.52 -3.30 0.81
CA TRP A 121 0.83 -4.43 1.68
C TRP A 121 2.09 -4.23 2.50
N MET A 122 2.35 -5.15 3.42
CA MET A 122 3.45 -5.06 4.36
C MET A 122 4.08 -6.43 4.59
N LEU A 123 5.41 -6.43 4.81
CA LEU A 123 6.17 -7.61 5.25
C LEU A 123 6.87 -7.36 6.58
N GLY A 124 7.06 -8.43 7.36
CA GLY A 124 7.85 -8.37 8.59
C GLY A 124 9.30 -7.95 8.31
N HIS A 125 9.84 -7.07 9.15
CA HIS A 125 11.19 -6.52 9.00
C HIS A 125 12.29 -7.58 8.98
N ASP A 126 12.02 -8.73 9.59
CA ASP A 126 12.94 -9.85 9.73
C ASP A 126 12.93 -10.86 8.56
N ILE A 127 12.41 -10.45 7.39
CA ILE A 127 12.27 -11.33 6.22
C ILE A 127 13.61 -11.95 5.76
N ASP A 128 14.71 -11.28 5.98
CA ASP A 128 16.03 -11.74 5.54
C ASP A 128 16.56 -12.90 6.40
N GLU A 129 16.12 -13.00 7.67
CA GLU A 129 16.44 -14.09 8.59
C GLU A 129 15.27 -15.09 8.71
N ASN A 130 14.06 -14.60 8.65
CA ASN A 130 12.83 -15.35 8.87
C ASN A 130 11.97 -15.36 7.61
N TYR A 131 12.43 -16.08 6.59
CA TYR A 131 11.83 -16.07 5.25
C TYR A 131 10.31 -16.26 5.24
N TRP A 132 9.69 -15.66 4.21
CA TRP A 132 8.27 -15.84 3.94
C TRP A 132 7.87 -17.33 3.91
N PRO A 133 6.74 -17.73 4.48
CA PRO A 133 5.69 -16.89 5.11
C PRO A 133 5.91 -16.64 6.63
N ASN A 134 7.02 -17.08 7.23
CA ASN A 134 7.25 -16.97 8.68
C ASN A 134 7.41 -15.51 9.15
N CYS A 135 7.95 -14.63 8.28
CA CYS A 135 8.05 -13.20 8.59
C CYS A 135 6.67 -12.53 8.75
N GLY A 136 5.60 -13.16 8.24
CA GLY A 136 4.27 -12.59 8.17
C GLY A 136 4.12 -11.58 7.04
N GLU A 137 2.90 -11.51 6.48
CA GLU A 137 2.50 -10.56 5.44
C GLU A 137 1.10 -10.04 5.74
N ILE A 138 0.89 -8.75 5.52
CA ILE A 138 -0.39 -8.07 5.73
C ILE A 138 -0.76 -7.36 4.43
N ASP A 139 -1.74 -7.88 3.70
CA ASP A 139 -2.27 -7.26 2.48
C ASP A 139 -3.43 -6.36 2.87
N ILE A 140 -3.15 -5.05 2.96
CA ILE A 140 -4.17 -4.05 3.33
C ILE A 140 -5.20 -3.95 2.21
N MET A 141 -4.73 -3.95 0.97
CA MET A 141 -5.56 -3.89 -0.22
C MET A 141 -4.87 -4.60 -1.38
N GLU A 142 -5.54 -5.54 -1.97
CA GLU A 142 -5.23 -6.06 -3.29
C GLU A 142 -6.48 -5.97 -4.19
N TYR A 143 -6.28 -5.51 -5.40
CA TYR A 143 -7.30 -5.49 -6.43
C TYR A 143 -6.78 -6.22 -7.67
N VAL A 144 -7.64 -6.99 -8.32
CA VAL A 144 -7.31 -7.64 -9.60
C VAL A 144 -8.37 -7.32 -10.64
N GLY A 145 -7.92 -6.80 -11.78
CA GLY A 145 -8.82 -6.32 -12.83
C GLY A 145 -9.74 -7.38 -13.45
N ARG A 146 -9.41 -8.68 -13.26
CA ARG A 146 -10.29 -9.81 -13.64
C ARG A 146 -11.49 -10.01 -12.70
N MET A 147 -11.52 -9.32 -11.55
CA MET A 147 -12.59 -9.37 -10.55
C MET A 147 -13.03 -7.95 -10.16
N PRO A 148 -13.61 -7.19 -11.11
CA PRO A 148 -13.98 -5.80 -10.87
C PRO A 148 -14.94 -5.67 -9.69
N GLY A 149 -14.82 -4.55 -8.97
CA GLY A 149 -15.63 -4.28 -7.77
C GLY A 149 -15.24 -5.07 -6.53
N LYS A 150 -14.15 -5.86 -6.56
CA LYS A 150 -13.75 -6.70 -5.42
C LYS A 150 -12.37 -6.31 -4.90
N ILE A 151 -12.31 -6.10 -3.59
CA ILE A 151 -11.06 -5.91 -2.85
C ILE A 151 -10.77 -7.15 -2.03
N HIS A 152 -9.53 -7.60 -2.10
CA HIS A 152 -9.00 -8.67 -1.28
C HIS A 152 -8.16 -8.06 -0.16
N THR A 153 -8.35 -8.59 1.02
CA THR A 153 -7.57 -8.27 2.23
C THR A 153 -7.14 -9.59 2.82
N THR A 154 -5.83 -9.78 2.98
CA THR A 154 -5.27 -11.08 3.32
C THR A 154 -4.21 -10.96 4.41
N LEU A 155 -4.05 -12.03 5.19
CA LEU A 155 -2.94 -12.22 6.09
C LEU A 155 -2.27 -13.54 5.75
N HIS A 156 -0.97 -13.49 5.46
CA HIS A 156 -0.16 -14.68 5.24
C HIS A 156 0.70 -14.96 6.46
N THR A 157 0.60 -16.16 6.96
CA THR A 157 1.30 -16.68 8.13
C THR A 157 1.80 -18.08 7.83
N LYS A 158 2.68 -18.64 8.65
CA LYS A 158 3.12 -20.03 8.47
C LYS A 158 1.96 -21.03 8.52
N ASP A 159 0.94 -20.77 9.34
CA ASP A 159 -0.27 -21.60 9.45
C ASP A 159 -1.19 -21.49 8.22
N SER A 160 -1.14 -20.36 7.50
CA SER A 160 -2.00 -20.11 6.35
C SER A 160 -1.39 -19.11 5.37
N TYR A 161 -0.99 -19.56 4.20
CA TYR A 161 -0.38 -18.74 3.15
C TYR A 161 -0.78 -19.22 1.75
N GLY A 162 -0.42 -18.43 0.70
CA GLY A 162 -0.85 -18.69 -0.67
C GLY A 162 -2.36 -18.48 -0.80
N ILE A 163 -3.12 -19.56 -0.96
CA ILE A 163 -4.59 -19.51 -0.85
C ILE A 163 -4.94 -19.48 0.65
N SER A 164 -4.73 -18.32 1.27
CA SER A 164 -4.88 -18.16 2.70
C SER A 164 -6.34 -18.24 3.15
N LYS A 165 -6.62 -18.99 4.23
CA LYS A 165 -7.92 -18.99 4.92
C LYS A 165 -8.20 -17.62 5.62
N ASN A 166 -7.16 -16.81 5.81
CA ASN A 166 -7.26 -15.49 6.42
C ASN A 166 -7.48 -14.39 5.38
N THR A 167 -8.19 -14.72 4.30
CA THR A 167 -8.56 -13.78 3.23
C THR A 167 -10.02 -13.36 3.37
N LYS A 168 -10.27 -12.07 3.24
CA LYS A 168 -11.61 -11.49 3.06
C LYS A 168 -11.72 -10.86 1.68
N ILE A 169 -12.74 -11.26 0.92
CA ILE A 169 -13.13 -10.61 -0.33
C ILE A 169 -14.34 -9.74 -0.05
N THR A 170 -14.21 -8.45 -0.33
CA THR A 170 -15.29 -7.48 -0.11
C THR A 170 -15.69 -6.86 -1.45
N THR A 171 -16.98 -6.87 -1.73
CA THR A 171 -17.53 -6.14 -2.88
C THR A 171 -17.75 -4.69 -2.46
N VAL A 172 -17.16 -3.76 -3.20
CA VAL A 172 -17.29 -2.32 -3.00
C VAL A 172 -17.74 -1.70 -4.32
N GLU A 173 -18.90 -1.08 -4.30
CA GLU A 173 -19.43 -0.40 -5.49
C GLU A 173 -18.52 0.75 -5.89
N GLU A 174 -18.29 0.90 -7.18
CA GLU A 174 -17.49 1.99 -7.77
C GLU A 174 -16.05 2.11 -7.25
N ILE A 175 -15.46 1.04 -6.68
CA ILE A 175 -14.10 1.06 -6.11
C ILE A 175 -13.02 1.50 -7.12
N GLU A 176 -13.26 1.33 -8.41
CA GLU A 176 -12.38 1.80 -9.48
C GLU A 176 -12.64 3.28 -9.85
N THR A 177 -13.54 3.97 -9.14
CA THR A 177 -13.94 5.34 -9.45
C THR A 177 -13.49 6.31 -8.35
N GLY A 178 -12.55 7.20 -8.68
CA GLY A 178 -12.05 8.18 -7.70
C GLY A 178 -11.03 7.61 -6.73
N PHE A 179 -10.89 8.30 -5.61
CA PHE A 179 -9.98 7.92 -4.53
C PHE A 179 -10.78 7.30 -3.38
N HIS A 180 -10.26 6.22 -2.85
CA HIS A 180 -10.77 5.54 -1.65
C HIS A 180 -9.69 5.50 -0.57
N ILE A 181 -10.11 5.38 0.69
CA ILE A 181 -9.21 5.29 1.84
C ILE A 181 -9.16 3.83 2.29
N TYR A 182 -8.00 3.21 2.11
CA TYR A 182 -7.70 1.86 2.60
C TYR A 182 -6.98 1.98 3.92
N LYS A 183 -7.52 1.33 4.95
CA LYS A 183 -7.02 1.50 6.32
C LYS A 183 -6.86 0.16 7.01
N MET A 184 -5.77 0.02 7.75
CA MET A 184 -5.51 -1.09 8.66
C MET A 184 -5.22 -0.53 10.05
N HIS A 185 -5.93 -1.01 11.07
CA HIS A 185 -5.61 -0.77 12.47
C HIS A 185 -5.11 -2.06 13.11
N TRP A 186 -3.96 -2.01 13.72
CA TRP A 186 -3.23 -3.15 14.23
C TRP A 186 -2.74 -2.92 15.65
N ASN A 187 -3.00 -3.87 16.53
CA ASN A 187 -2.50 -3.91 17.90
C ASN A 187 -2.15 -5.36 18.30
N GLU A 188 -1.75 -5.57 19.55
CA GLU A 188 -1.38 -6.89 20.09
C GLU A 188 -2.50 -7.93 19.98
N SER A 189 -3.76 -7.51 19.88
CA SER A 189 -4.91 -8.41 19.95
C SER A 189 -5.54 -8.72 18.59
N GLN A 190 -5.48 -7.80 17.64
CA GLN A 190 -6.21 -7.92 16.38
C GLN A 190 -5.63 -7.02 15.29
N ILE A 191 -5.97 -7.36 14.05
CA ILE A 191 -5.76 -6.52 12.87
C ILE A 191 -7.13 -6.29 12.23
N LYS A 192 -7.52 -5.01 12.09
CA LYS A 192 -8.79 -4.58 11.51
C LYS A 192 -8.55 -3.84 10.22
N PHE A 193 -9.38 -4.09 9.24
CA PHE A 193 -9.31 -3.44 7.93
C PHE A 193 -10.61 -2.70 7.64
N SER A 194 -10.49 -1.53 7.01
CA SER A 194 -11.64 -0.74 6.55
C SER A 194 -11.36 -0.08 5.20
N ILE A 195 -12.44 0.19 4.48
CA ILE A 195 -12.45 0.99 3.25
C ILE A 195 -13.46 2.12 3.49
N ASP A 196 -13.02 3.37 3.28
CA ASP A 196 -13.83 4.58 3.49
C ASP A 196 -14.53 4.58 4.87
N ASP A 197 -13.75 4.24 5.91
CA ASP A 197 -14.18 4.09 7.31
C ASP A 197 -15.17 2.95 7.60
N GLN A 198 -15.56 2.17 6.59
CA GLN A 198 -16.37 0.98 6.80
C GLN A 198 -15.46 -0.22 7.11
N GLU A 199 -15.61 -0.82 8.30
CA GLU A 199 -14.89 -2.04 8.65
C GLU A 199 -15.34 -3.21 7.75
N ILE A 200 -14.35 -3.87 7.12
CA ILE A 200 -14.57 -4.98 6.19
C ILE A 200 -14.07 -6.32 6.71
N TYR A 201 -13.04 -6.32 7.56
CA TYR A 201 -12.46 -7.54 8.11
C TYR A 201 -11.78 -7.28 9.45
N THR A 202 -11.90 -8.25 10.36
CA THR A 202 -11.13 -8.30 11.60
C THR A 202 -10.52 -9.69 11.76
N PHE A 203 -9.20 -9.73 11.91
CA PHE A 203 -8.44 -10.92 12.25
C PHE A 203 -8.03 -10.84 13.73
N ALA A 204 -8.59 -11.73 14.56
CA ALA A 204 -8.37 -11.79 16.01
C ALA A 204 -8.38 -13.25 16.46
N PRO A 205 -7.30 -14.02 16.16
CA PRO A 205 -7.25 -15.43 16.52
C PRO A 205 -7.17 -15.60 18.04
N THR A 206 -7.82 -16.66 18.53
CA THR A 206 -7.81 -17.00 19.98
C THR A 206 -6.43 -17.45 20.44
N GLU A 207 -5.75 -18.23 19.59
CA GLU A 207 -4.36 -18.65 19.81
C GLU A 207 -3.41 -17.79 18.99
N LYS A 208 -2.33 -17.34 19.63
CA LYS A 208 -1.30 -16.51 19.01
C LYS A 208 0.07 -17.16 19.13
N THR A 209 0.22 -18.31 18.47
CA THR A 209 1.54 -18.89 18.27
C THR A 209 2.29 -18.10 17.20
N ALA A 210 3.61 -18.22 17.13
CA ALA A 210 4.41 -17.58 16.08
C ALA A 210 3.98 -17.99 14.65
N GLU A 211 3.34 -19.17 14.50
CA GLU A 211 2.84 -19.66 13.23
C GLU A 211 1.52 -19.02 12.80
N ILE A 212 0.68 -18.60 13.76
CA ILE A 212 -0.64 -17.99 13.53
C ILE A 212 -0.56 -16.47 13.57
N TRP A 213 0.28 -15.92 14.46
CA TRP A 213 0.38 -14.49 14.75
C TRP A 213 1.84 -14.00 14.72
N PRO A 214 2.46 -13.88 13.56
CA PRO A 214 3.82 -13.33 13.42
C PRO A 214 3.87 -11.80 13.44
N PHE A 215 2.84 -11.14 13.96
CA PHE A 215 2.61 -9.69 13.83
C PHE A 215 3.06 -8.86 15.05
N ASP A 216 3.79 -9.45 16.01
CA ASP A 216 4.31 -8.73 17.19
C ASP A 216 5.73 -8.20 16.98
N LYS A 217 5.97 -7.59 15.82
CA LYS A 217 7.26 -7.02 15.41
C LYS A 217 7.04 -5.90 14.38
N PRO A 218 8.08 -5.10 14.05
CA PRO A 218 7.96 -4.09 13.01
C PRO A 218 7.67 -4.69 11.63
N PHE A 219 6.93 -3.94 10.82
CA PHE A 219 6.64 -4.21 9.42
C PHE A 219 6.96 -2.99 8.58
N TYR A 220 7.34 -3.21 7.33
CA TYR A 220 7.53 -2.17 6.33
C TYR A 220 6.48 -2.22 5.23
N LEU A 221 6.20 -1.09 4.62
CA LEU A 221 5.17 -0.93 3.60
C LEU A 221 5.74 -1.20 2.20
N ILE A 222 4.92 -1.82 1.35
CA ILE A 222 5.20 -2.03 -0.06
C ILE A 222 4.01 -1.55 -0.88
N LEU A 223 4.30 -0.85 -1.99
CA LEU A 223 3.32 -0.42 -2.97
C LEU A 223 3.79 -0.88 -4.35
N ASN A 224 2.92 -1.54 -5.09
CA ASN A 224 3.24 -1.95 -6.46
C ASN A 224 2.00 -2.02 -7.34
N LEU A 225 2.25 -2.09 -8.65
CA LEU A 225 1.26 -2.42 -9.65
C LEU A 225 1.81 -3.59 -10.47
N ALA A 226 1.41 -4.81 -10.15
CA ALA A 226 1.75 -5.99 -10.93
C ALA A 226 0.91 -6.10 -12.21
N VAL A 227 1.39 -6.87 -13.17
CA VAL A 227 0.69 -7.17 -14.42
C VAL A 227 0.69 -8.68 -14.64
N GLY A 228 -0.49 -9.26 -14.82
CA GLY A 228 -0.63 -10.69 -15.03
C GLY A 228 -0.34 -11.54 -13.81
N GLY A 229 0.17 -12.75 -14.03
CA GLY A 229 0.55 -13.68 -12.98
C GLY A 229 -0.58 -14.50 -12.38
N TYR A 230 -0.28 -15.28 -11.36
CA TYR A 230 -1.25 -16.20 -10.75
C TYR A 230 -2.50 -15.49 -10.22
N PHE A 231 -2.35 -14.33 -9.59
CA PHE A 231 -3.46 -13.62 -9.01
C PHE A 231 -4.04 -12.57 -9.95
N GLY A 232 -3.21 -11.82 -10.69
CA GLY A 232 -3.66 -10.86 -11.71
C GLY A 232 -4.38 -11.50 -12.89
N GLY A 233 -4.08 -12.79 -13.15
CA GLY A 233 -4.55 -13.56 -14.30
C GLY A 233 -3.51 -13.60 -15.43
N PHE A 234 -3.53 -14.68 -16.21
CA PHE A 234 -2.59 -14.84 -17.32
C PHE A 234 -3.01 -14.12 -18.61
N GLU A 235 -4.23 -13.61 -18.65
CA GLU A 235 -4.75 -12.79 -19.73
C GLU A 235 -4.63 -11.31 -19.36
N VAL A 236 -4.05 -10.51 -20.26
CA VAL A 236 -3.89 -9.06 -20.11
C VAL A 236 -4.51 -8.38 -21.33
N ASP A 237 -5.39 -7.43 -21.10
CA ASP A 237 -5.90 -6.57 -22.16
C ASP A 237 -4.91 -5.43 -22.44
N ASP A 238 -4.07 -5.60 -23.44
CA ASP A 238 -3.06 -4.60 -23.81
C ASP A 238 -3.66 -3.25 -24.21
N SER A 239 -4.91 -3.24 -24.67
CA SER A 239 -5.57 -2.03 -25.16
C SER A 239 -5.87 -1.01 -24.05
N ILE A 240 -5.89 -1.46 -22.78
CA ILE A 240 -6.11 -0.58 -21.65
C ILE A 240 -4.85 0.17 -21.21
N LEU A 241 -3.67 -0.31 -21.59
CA LEU A 241 -2.41 0.29 -21.15
C LEU A 241 -2.14 1.62 -21.88
N PRO A 242 -1.57 2.62 -21.20
CA PRO A 242 -1.07 2.57 -19.82
C PRO A 242 -2.17 2.63 -18.76
N GLN A 243 -1.92 1.98 -17.60
CA GLN A 243 -2.75 2.09 -16.41
C GLN A 243 -1.95 2.70 -15.25
N GLU A 244 -2.63 3.41 -14.36
CA GLU A 244 -1.98 4.12 -13.26
C GLU A 244 -2.64 3.76 -11.91
N PHE A 245 -1.83 3.36 -10.95
CA PHE A 245 -2.17 3.28 -9.55
C PHE A 245 -1.69 4.57 -8.90
N ILE A 246 -2.62 5.39 -8.38
CA ILE A 246 -2.33 6.74 -7.91
C ILE A 246 -2.56 6.81 -6.41
N ILE A 247 -1.54 7.23 -5.67
CA ILE A 247 -1.62 7.37 -4.22
C ILE A 247 -1.57 8.87 -3.87
N ASP A 248 -2.60 9.35 -3.17
CA ASP A 248 -2.76 10.74 -2.75
C ASP A 248 -1.93 11.03 -1.50
N TYR A 249 -2.06 10.16 -0.49
CA TYR A 249 -1.26 10.24 0.73
C TYR A 249 -1.16 8.89 1.44
N ILE A 250 -0.17 8.81 2.34
CA ILE A 250 0.00 7.74 3.31
C ILE A 250 0.17 8.38 4.69
N LYS A 251 -0.57 7.89 5.69
CA LYS A 251 -0.43 8.30 7.09
C LYS A 251 -0.33 7.10 7.99
N VAL A 252 0.59 7.16 8.94
CA VAL A 252 0.71 6.16 9.98
C VAL A 252 0.51 6.83 11.34
N TYR A 253 -0.40 6.27 12.11
CA TYR A 253 -0.75 6.78 13.43
C TYR A 253 -0.38 5.74 14.48
N LYS A 254 0.08 6.20 15.62
CA LYS A 254 0.22 5.40 16.83
C LYS A 254 -0.86 5.80 17.84
N ASP A 255 -1.48 4.81 18.47
CA ASP A 255 -2.42 5.07 19.55
C ASP A 255 -1.69 5.73 20.72
N ILE A 256 -2.25 6.81 21.24
CA ILE A 256 -1.78 7.43 22.48
C ILE A 256 -2.46 6.66 23.60
N ASN A 257 -1.69 5.88 24.35
CA ASN A 257 -2.21 5.26 25.57
C ASN A 257 -2.67 6.39 26.50
N LEU A 258 -3.97 6.47 26.73
CA LEU A 258 -4.58 7.33 27.74
C LEU A 258 -4.34 6.75 29.12
#